data_6db9f1936d1dfa6c572bd98245b7af37
#
_entry.id   6db9f1936d1dfa6c572bd98245b7af37
#
_cell.length_a   1.000
_cell.length_b   1.000
_cell.length_c   1.000
_cell.angle_alpha   90.00
_cell.angle_beta   90.00
_cell.angle_gamma   90.00
#
_symmetry.space_group_name_H-M   'P 1'
#
loop_
_entity.id
_entity.type
_entity.pdbx_description
1 polymer ?
#
loop_
_entity_poly.entity_id
_entity_poly.type
_entity_poly.pdbx_seq_one_letter_code
_entity_poly.pdbx_strand_id
1 'polypeptide(L)'
;MKEGSPLTISALPQVEYRQGTVVKHDGYEIIDHWFQVPLTHGLIFSKGRDAALSSRFADQSIKIFAREVINTSETLTLPVEKRPYIVYLQGGPGFGSPKTGSIGGWIAELAKTHRVILLDQRGTGMSSPLSARNITAVGDPQIQAEYVELFRADSIIADAEAIREVLLASRKDKRWSTIGQ
;
A
#
# COMPACT_ATOMS: atom_id res chain seq x y z
N MET A 1 23.11 -17.44 -31.48
CA MET A 1 22.20 -16.52 -30.78
C MET A 1 21.25 -17.38 -29.96
N LYS A 2 21.36 -17.33 -28.65
CA LYS A 2 20.42 -18.04 -27.73
C LYS A 2 19.27 -17.10 -27.43
N GLU A 3 18.10 -17.45 -27.90
CA GLU A 3 16.86 -16.77 -27.52
C GLU A 3 16.66 -16.89 -26.02
N GLY A 4 16.55 -15.74 -25.35
CA GLY A 4 16.21 -15.70 -23.95
C GLY A 4 14.76 -16.14 -23.76
N SER A 5 14.56 -17.15 -22.91
CA SER A 5 13.22 -17.57 -22.49
C SER A 5 12.42 -16.37 -21.93
N PRO A 6 11.14 -16.24 -22.30
CA PRO A 6 10.31 -15.17 -21.74
C PRO A 6 10.22 -15.35 -20.22
N LEU A 7 10.44 -14.24 -19.49
CA LEU A 7 10.22 -14.19 -18.06
C LEU A 7 8.73 -14.47 -17.80
N THR A 8 8.44 -15.62 -17.23
CA THR A 8 7.09 -15.92 -16.73
C THR A 8 6.81 -14.97 -15.57
N ILE A 9 5.94 -14.00 -15.80
CA ILE A 9 5.42 -13.16 -14.71
C ILE A 9 4.58 -14.10 -13.84
N SER A 10 5.14 -14.51 -12.72
CA SER A 10 4.40 -15.21 -11.67
C SER A 10 3.16 -14.38 -11.32
N ALA A 11 1.99 -14.99 -11.25
CA ALA A 11 0.77 -14.33 -10.83
C ALA A 11 1.03 -13.62 -9.49
N LEU A 12 0.65 -12.34 -9.41
CA LEU A 12 0.74 -11.59 -8.15
C LEU A 12 0.04 -12.40 -7.05
N PRO A 13 0.63 -12.49 -5.86
CA PRO A 13 0.01 -13.22 -4.75
C PRO A 13 -1.39 -12.66 -4.51
N GLN A 14 -2.35 -13.54 -4.20
CA GLN A 14 -3.72 -13.13 -3.94
C GLN A 14 -3.75 -12.18 -2.74
N VAL A 15 -4.22 -10.95 -2.98
CA VAL A 15 -4.48 -9.96 -1.95
C VAL A 15 -5.92 -10.10 -1.51
N GLU A 16 -6.15 -10.41 -0.24
CA GLU A 16 -7.49 -10.33 0.33
C GLU A 16 -7.83 -8.87 0.61
N TYR A 17 -8.98 -8.42 0.16
CA TYR A 17 -9.43 -7.05 0.31
C TYR A 17 -10.75 -6.98 1.06
N ARG A 18 -10.84 -6.01 1.98
CA ARG A 18 -12.06 -5.66 2.67
C ARG A 18 -12.21 -4.14 2.76
N GLN A 19 -13.31 -3.61 2.26
CA GLN A 19 -13.70 -2.24 2.56
C GLN A 19 -14.11 -2.14 4.03
N GLY A 20 -13.59 -1.15 4.72
CA GLY A 20 -13.89 -0.85 6.12
C GLY A 20 -14.99 0.20 6.26
N THR A 21 -14.79 1.12 7.19
CA THR A 21 -15.72 2.20 7.50
C THR A 21 -15.82 3.21 6.36
N VAL A 22 -17.02 3.69 6.11
CA VAL A 22 -17.29 4.83 5.23
C VAL A 22 -17.87 5.95 6.09
N VAL A 23 -17.22 7.11 6.07
CA VAL A 23 -17.67 8.32 6.80
C VAL A 23 -17.88 9.46 5.82
N LYS A 24 -18.99 10.16 5.94
CA LYS A 24 -19.27 11.40 5.18
C LYS A 24 -19.20 12.58 6.15
N HIS A 25 -18.31 13.50 5.86
CA HIS A 25 -18.09 14.68 6.71
C HIS A 25 -17.57 15.85 5.88
N ASP A 26 -18.15 17.04 6.09
CA ASP A 26 -17.70 18.32 5.50
C ASP A 26 -17.50 18.29 3.96
N GLY A 27 -18.38 17.59 3.22
CA GLY A 27 -18.29 17.51 1.77
C GLY A 27 -17.26 16.49 1.27
N TYR A 28 -16.79 15.61 2.15
CA TYR A 28 -15.91 14.51 1.81
C TYR A 28 -16.54 13.17 2.16
N GLU A 29 -16.24 12.16 1.36
CA GLU A 29 -16.43 10.76 1.69
C GLU A 29 -15.06 10.16 1.98
N ILE A 30 -14.93 9.53 3.14
CA ILE A 30 -13.70 8.92 3.63
C ILE A 30 -13.95 7.43 3.75
N ILE A 31 -13.17 6.62 3.05
CA ILE A 31 -13.33 5.17 2.98
C ILE A 31 -12.07 4.51 3.53
N ASP A 32 -12.24 3.65 4.52
CA ASP A 32 -11.16 2.79 5.02
C ASP A 32 -11.04 1.53 4.16
N HIS A 33 -9.82 1.15 3.82
CA HIS A 33 -9.49 -0.04 3.05
C HIS A 33 -8.50 -0.92 3.83
N TRP A 34 -8.77 -2.21 3.87
CA TRP A 34 -7.92 -3.21 4.50
C TRP A 34 -7.49 -4.26 3.49
N PHE A 35 -6.20 -4.52 3.45
CA PHE A 35 -5.60 -5.50 2.55
C PHE A 35 -4.79 -6.48 3.37
N GLN A 36 -4.91 -7.78 3.06
CA GLN A 36 -4.00 -8.79 3.54
C GLN A 36 -3.02 -9.06 2.41
N VAL A 37 -1.76 -8.72 2.63
CA VAL A 37 -0.70 -8.89 1.64
C VAL A 37 0.35 -9.86 2.15
N PRO A 38 1.07 -10.57 1.28
CA PRO A 38 2.20 -11.40 1.69
C PRO A 38 3.26 -10.59 2.41
N LEU A 39 3.87 -11.15 3.45
CA LEU A 39 5.03 -10.52 4.08
C LEU A 39 6.20 -10.43 3.10
N THR A 40 6.36 -11.47 2.26
CA THR A 40 7.33 -11.51 1.16
C THR A 40 6.60 -11.52 -0.17
N HIS A 41 6.88 -10.54 -1.05
CA HIS A 41 6.23 -10.44 -2.36
C HIS A 41 6.87 -11.30 -3.46
N GLY A 42 7.58 -12.37 -3.09
CA GLY A 42 8.32 -13.17 -4.09
C GLY A 42 9.28 -12.29 -4.88
N LEU A 43 10.02 -11.53 -4.19
CA LEU A 43 11.05 -10.51 -4.52
C LEU A 43 11.30 -10.29 -6.01
N ILE A 44 10.55 -9.37 -6.58
CA ILE A 44 10.68 -8.94 -7.99
C ILE A 44 12.02 -8.24 -8.24
N PHE A 45 12.72 -7.78 -7.20
CA PHE A 45 13.85 -6.83 -7.32
C PHE A 45 15.20 -7.32 -6.81
N SER A 46 15.32 -8.51 -6.22
CA SER A 46 16.58 -8.91 -5.60
C SER A 46 17.14 -10.23 -6.11
N LYS A 47 18.42 -10.19 -6.52
CA LYS A 47 19.16 -11.37 -6.98
C LYS A 47 19.89 -12.02 -5.81
N GLY A 48 19.54 -13.26 -5.48
CA GLY A 48 20.42 -14.18 -4.74
C GLY A 48 20.27 -14.27 -3.22
N ARG A 49 20.12 -13.17 -2.47
CA ARG A 49 19.98 -13.19 -1.00
C ARG A 49 18.54 -13.48 -0.57
N ASP A 50 17.61 -13.20 -1.41
CA ASP A 50 16.18 -13.12 -1.13
C ASP A 50 15.44 -14.47 -1.20
N ALA A 51 16.02 -15.47 -1.83
CA ALA A 51 15.41 -16.81 -1.89
C ALA A 51 15.29 -17.47 -0.50
N ALA A 52 16.28 -17.27 0.37
CA ALA A 52 16.25 -17.78 1.73
C ALA A 52 15.26 -17.02 2.62
N LEU A 53 15.22 -15.68 2.50
CA LEU A 53 14.24 -14.82 3.17
C LEU A 53 12.82 -15.15 2.73
N SER A 54 12.61 -15.29 1.44
CA SER A 54 11.32 -15.65 0.86
C SER A 54 10.82 -16.99 1.39
N SER A 55 11.68 -18.00 1.54
CA SER A 55 11.27 -19.31 2.03
C SER A 55 10.88 -19.32 3.52
N ARG A 56 11.60 -18.57 4.36
CA ARG A 56 11.33 -18.54 5.82
C ARG A 56 10.00 -17.89 6.16
N PHE A 57 9.61 -16.86 5.41
CA PHE A 57 8.42 -16.05 5.67
C PHE A 57 7.35 -16.18 4.60
N ALA A 58 7.46 -17.18 3.71
CA ALA A 58 6.63 -17.35 2.51
C ALA A 58 5.13 -17.41 2.80
N ASP A 59 4.75 -18.11 3.88
CA ASP A 59 3.36 -18.33 4.24
C ASP A 59 2.81 -17.25 5.19
N GLN A 60 3.61 -16.21 5.46
CA GLN A 60 3.18 -15.14 6.34
C GLN A 60 2.59 -13.98 5.55
N SER A 61 1.56 -13.38 6.13
CA SER A 61 0.91 -12.20 5.59
C SER A 61 0.74 -11.12 6.64
N ILE A 62 0.63 -9.89 6.20
CA ILE A 62 0.43 -8.71 7.02
C ILE A 62 -0.75 -7.90 6.54
N LYS A 63 -1.34 -7.12 7.46
CA LYS A 63 -2.41 -6.18 7.11
C LYS A 63 -1.81 -4.86 6.69
N ILE A 64 -2.31 -4.32 5.58
CA ILE A 64 -2.04 -2.96 5.13
C ILE A 64 -3.34 -2.18 5.18
N PHE A 65 -3.26 -0.98 5.71
CA PHE A 65 -4.36 -0.04 5.79
C PHE A 65 -4.14 1.10 4.80
N ALA A 66 -5.20 1.48 4.12
CA ALA A 66 -5.23 2.70 3.34
C ALA A 66 -6.55 3.44 3.58
N ARG A 67 -6.51 4.75 3.50
CA ARG A 67 -7.69 5.60 3.58
C ARG A 67 -7.86 6.35 2.29
N GLU A 68 -9.03 6.25 1.70
CA GLU A 68 -9.39 7.01 0.52
C GLU A 68 -10.16 8.26 0.92
N VAL A 69 -9.77 9.40 0.36
CA VAL A 69 -10.47 10.68 0.52
C VAL A 69 -11.04 11.12 -0.82
N ILE A 70 -12.35 11.31 -0.85
CA ILE A 70 -13.12 11.72 -2.01
C ILE A 70 -13.84 13.03 -1.69
N ASN A 71 -13.59 14.08 -2.44
CA ASN A 71 -14.41 15.29 -2.36
C ASN A 71 -15.72 15.05 -3.10
N THR A 72 -16.85 15.21 -2.40
CA THR A 72 -18.20 14.96 -2.94
C THR A 72 -18.93 16.23 -3.34
N SER A 73 -18.27 17.38 -3.38
CA SER A 73 -18.88 18.66 -3.77
C SER A 73 -19.42 18.60 -5.20
N GLU A 74 -20.65 19.00 -5.38
CA GLU A 74 -21.33 19.08 -6.68
C GLU A 74 -20.77 20.16 -7.61
N THR A 75 -19.96 21.09 -7.05
CA THR A 75 -19.31 22.16 -7.82
C THR A 75 -18.12 21.69 -8.65
N LEU A 76 -17.66 20.47 -8.44
CA LEU A 76 -16.52 19.91 -9.15
C LEU A 76 -16.92 19.38 -10.52
N THR A 77 -16.21 19.79 -11.55
CA THR A 77 -16.54 19.49 -12.96
C THR A 77 -16.30 18.03 -13.35
N LEU A 78 -15.37 17.35 -12.67
CA LEU A 78 -15.04 15.96 -12.97
C LEU A 78 -15.78 15.01 -12.03
N PRO A 79 -16.68 14.15 -12.55
CA PRO A 79 -17.38 13.15 -11.75
C PRO A 79 -16.42 12.23 -10.99
N VAL A 80 -16.78 11.84 -9.78
CA VAL A 80 -15.94 11.03 -8.87
C VAL A 80 -15.40 9.76 -9.52
N GLU A 81 -16.24 9.06 -10.28
CA GLU A 81 -15.89 7.81 -10.97
C GLU A 81 -14.88 8.00 -12.10
N LYS A 82 -14.72 9.23 -12.61
CA LYS A 82 -13.73 9.57 -13.66
C LYS A 82 -12.44 10.11 -13.10
N ARG A 83 -12.39 10.49 -11.82
CA ARG A 83 -11.17 11.03 -11.22
C ARG A 83 -10.08 9.97 -11.16
N PRO A 84 -8.83 10.30 -11.55
CA PRO A 84 -7.70 9.40 -11.36
C PRO A 84 -7.39 9.22 -9.87
N TYR A 85 -6.68 8.16 -9.56
CA TYR A 85 -6.18 7.92 -8.21
C TYR A 85 -4.79 8.53 -8.02
N ILE A 86 -4.51 9.00 -6.81
CA ILE A 86 -3.18 9.40 -6.37
C ILE A 86 -2.90 8.79 -5.01
N VAL A 87 -1.76 8.12 -4.86
CA VAL A 87 -1.34 7.55 -3.58
C VAL A 87 -0.29 8.41 -2.91
N TYR A 88 -0.49 8.68 -1.63
CA TYR A 88 0.48 9.35 -0.78
C TYR A 88 1.32 8.32 -0.03
N LEU A 89 2.65 8.45 -0.16
CA LEU A 89 3.65 7.66 0.53
C LEU A 89 4.36 8.55 1.55
N GLN A 90 4.08 8.31 2.82
CA GLN A 90 4.69 9.06 3.93
C GLN A 90 6.19 8.79 4.00
N GLY A 91 6.98 9.84 4.10
CA GLY A 91 8.43 9.74 4.23
C GLY A 91 8.89 9.22 5.59
N GLY A 92 10.16 8.87 5.64
CA GLY A 92 10.81 8.32 6.82
C GLY A 92 11.43 6.93 6.59
N PRO A 93 10.71 5.87 6.11
CA PRO A 93 9.38 5.50 6.60
C PRO A 93 9.38 5.24 8.11
N GLY A 94 8.23 5.40 8.76
CA GLY A 94 8.13 5.17 10.23
C GLY A 94 6.87 5.78 10.84
N PHE A 95 6.18 6.61 10.08
CA PHE A 95 4.94 7.24 10.51
C PHE A 95 3.78 6.84 9.60
N GLY A 96 2.59 6.74 10.18
CA GLY A 96 1.36 6.59 9.40
C GLY A 96 1.03 7.84 8.58
N SER A 97 0.19 7.68 7.58
CA SER A 97 -0.33 8.77 6.77
C SER A 97 -1.13 9.79 7.61
N PRO A 98 -1.33 11.02 7.11
CA PRO A 98 -2.10 12.04 7.82
C PRO A 98 -3.48 11.55 8.24
N LYS A 99 -3.91 11.93 9.45
CA LYS A 99 -5.26 11.65 9.95
C LYS A 99 -6.27 12.56 9.26
N THR A 100 -7.46 12.05 9.05
CA THR A 100 -8.53 12.74 8.31
C THR A 100 -9.61 13.35 9.23
N GLY A 101 -9.27 13.67 10.47
CA GLY A 101 -10.17 14.37 11.40
C GLY A 101 -10.56 15.77 10.92
N SER A 102 -9.71 16.41 10.12
CA SER A 102 -10.05 17.56 9.29
C SER A 102 -9.32 17.44 7.97
N ILE A 103 -10.03 17.55 6.86
CA ILE A 103 -9.45 17.54 5.52
C ILE A 103 -9.08 18.97 5.14
N GLY A 104 -7.78 19.21 4.93
CA GLY A 104 -7.26 20.54 4.59
C GLY A 104 -5.95 20.47 3.83
N GLY A 105 -5.37 21.64 3.53
CA GLY A 105 -4.09 21.77 2.86
C GLY A 105 -4.01 21.01 1.53
N TRP A 106 -2.92 20.31 1.31
CA TRP A 106 -2.66 19.59 0.07
C TRP A 106 -3.64 18.44 -0.21
N ILE A 107 -4.19 17.79 0.84
CA ILE A 107 -5.18 16.70 0.68
C ILE A 107 -6.46 17.28 0.08
N ALA A 108 -6.97 18.38 0.63
CA ALA A 108 -8.16 19.05 0.13
C ALA A 108 -7.97 19.52 -1.33
N GLU A 109 -6.80 20.02 -1.66
CA GLU A 109 -6.49 20.50 -3.01
C GLU A 109 -6.45 19.34 -4.01
N LEU A 110 -5.76 18.24 -3.69
CA LEU A 110 -5.71 17.06 -4.54
C LEU A 110 -7.08 16.40 -4.70
N ALA A 111 -7.89 16.37 -3.63
CA ALA A 111 -9.22 15.75 -3.66
C ALA A 111 -10.22 16.48 -4.59
N LYS A 112 -9.91 17.67 -5.09
CA LYS A 112 -10.71 18.35 -6.12
C LYS A 112 -10.66 17.63 -7.47
N THR A 113 -9.55 16.98 -7.77
CA THR A 113 -9.26 16.37 -9.08
C THR A 113 -8.96 14.89 -9.03
N HIS A 114 -8.63 14.34 -7.87
CA HIS A 114 -8.22 12.95 -7.67
C HIS A 114 -9.04 12.28 -6.57
N ARG A 115 -8.99 10.96 -6.57
CA ARG A 115 -9.30 10.13 -5.41
C ARG A 115 -7.97 9.91 -4.66
N VAL A 116 -7.85 10.44 -3.45
CA VAL A 116 -6.57 10.48 -2.72
C VAL A 116 -6.49 9.26 -1.80
N ILE A 117 -5.46 8.44 -2.01
CA ILE A 117 -5.17 7.27 -1.17
C ILE A 117 -4.06 7.63 -0.18
N LEU A 118 -4.38 7.63 1.09
CA LEU A 118 -3.44 7.81 2.19
C LEU A 118 -3.04 6.41 2.68
N LEU A 119 -1.86 5.95 2.28
CA LEU A 119 -1.38 4.60 2.56
C LEU A 119 -0.57 4.60 3.87
N ASP A 120 -1.04 3.87 4.88
CA ASP A 120 -0.20 3.49 6.00
C ASP A 120 0.71 2.34 5.55
N GLN A 121 1.97 2.66 5.29
CA GLN A 121 2.94 1.68 4.81
C GLN A 121 3.12 0.54 5.83
N ARG A 122 3.60 -0.62 5.37
CA ARG A 122 3.93 -1.74 6.27
C ARG A 122 4.77 -1.24 7.46
N GLY A 123 4.46 -1.71 8.65
CA GLY A 123 5.14 -1.29 9.88
C GLY A 123 4.62 -0.02 10.52
N THR A 124 3.69 0.73 9.90
CA THR A 124 3.27 2.06 10.34
C THR A 124 1.76 2.20 10.51
N GLY A 125 1.34 3.23 11.22
CA GLY A 125 -0.06 3.64 11.36
C GLY A 125 -0.98 2.52 11.82
N MET A 126 -2.03 2.27 11.06
CA MET A 126 -3.00 1.18 11.31
C MET A 126 -2.62 -0.13 10.60
N SER A 127 -1.58 -0.13 9.77
CA SER A 127 -1.02 -1.35 9.19
C SER A 127 -0.35 -2.21 10.27
N SER A 128 -0.05 -3.48 9.93
CA SER A 128 0.67 -4.36 10.86
C SER A 128 1.94 -3.70 11.37
N PRO A 129 2.09 -3.51 12.69
CA PRO A 129 3.16 -2.69 13.24
C PRO A 129 4.52 -3.40 13.20
N LEU A 130 5.58 -2.66 12.93
CA LEU A 130 6.96 -3.07 13.21
C LEU A 130 7.34 -2.55 14.60
N SER A 131 7.33 -3.41 15.59
CA SER A 131 7.61 -3.06 16.98
C SER A 131 8.70 -3.94 17.57
N ALA A 132 9.38 -3.46 18.62
CA ALA A 132 10.38 -4.27 19.34
C ALA A 132 9.82 -5.64 19.75
N ARG A 133 8.56 -5.68 20.22
CA ARG A 133 7.88 -6.93 20.60
C ARG A 133 7.76 -7.90 19.42
N ASN A 134 7.36 -7.40 18.25
CA ASN A 134 7.19 -8.24 17.07
C ASN A 134 8.55 -8.73 16.54
N ILE A 135 9.55 -7.86 16.56
CA ILE A 135 10.92 -8.21 16.15
C ILE A 135 11.49 -9.29 17.06
N THR A 136 11.41 -9.12 18.38
CA THR A 136 11.96 -10.13 19.32
C THR A 136 11.23 -11.46 19.29
N ALA A 137 9.95 -11.46 18.88
CA ALA A 137 9.15 -12.69 18.81
C ALA A 137 9.52 -13.61 17.63
N VAL A 138 10.23 -13.11 16.60
CA VAL A 138 10.56 -13.93 15.42
C VAL A 138 11.76 -14.85 15.59
N GLY A 139 12.57 -14.67 16.64
CA GLY A 139 13.70 -15.56 16.93
C GLY A 139 14.99 -14.85 17.34
N ASP A 140 16.12 -15.43 16.95
CA ASP A 140 17.44 -14.89 17.24
C ASP A 140 17.78 -13.61 16.46
N PRO A 141 18.86 -12.90 16.78
CA PRO A 141 19.22 -11.63 16.15
C PRO A 141 19.36 -11.70 14.62
N GLN A 142 19.80 -12.84 14.07
CA GLN A 142 19.92 -13.00 12.62
C GLN A 142 18.53 -13.03 11.96
N ILE A 143 17.60 -13.78 12.54
CA ILE A 143 16.20 -13.86 12.05
C ILE A 143 15.51 -12.51 12.23
N GLN A 144 15.78 -11.79 13.32
CA GLN A 144 15.25 -10.44 13.55
C GLN A 144 15.71 -9.47 12.46
N ALA A 145 16.99 -9.50 12.09
CA ALA A 145 17.51 -8.67 11.00
C ALA A 145 16.83 -9.00 9.65
N GLU A 146 16.71 -10.28 9.34
CA GLU A 146 15.99 -10.76 8.15
C GLU A 146 14.53 -10.28 8.13
N TYR A 147 13.83 -10.34 9.27
CA TYR A 147 12.46 -9.86 9.38
C TYR A 147 12.34 -8.35 9.13
N VAL A 148 13.25 -7.55 9.70
CA VAL A 148 13.26 -6.10 9.53
C VAL A 148 13.54 -5.70 8.08
N GLU A 149 14.38 -6.46 7.36
CA GLU A 149 14.63 -6.24 5.93
C GLU A 149 13.36 -6.29 5.07
N LEU A 150 12.33 -7.02 5.50
CA LEU A 150 11.05 -7.10 4.79
C LEU A 150 10.19 -5.84 4.88
N PHE A 151 10.62 -4.83 5.66
CA PHE A 151 9.92 -3.56 5.83
C PHE A 151 10.59 -2.39 5.09
N ARG A 152 11.43 -2.69 4.10
CA ARG A 152 12.13 -1.70 3.27
C ARG A 152 11.27 -1.17 2.13
N ALA A 153 11.81 -0.17 1.44
CA ALA A 153 11.13 0.55 0.38
C ALA A 153 10.64 -0.35 -0.78
N ASP A 154 11.40 -1.37 -1.15
CA ASP A 154 11.05 -2.34 -2.18
C ASP A 154 9.76 -3.10 -1.83
N SER A 155 9.65 -3.56 -0.58
CA SER A 155 8.43 -4.22 -0.09
C SER A 155 7.25 -3.25 0.03
N ILE A 156 7.50 -1.99 0.42
CA ILE A 156 6.47 -0.94 0.46
C ILE A 156 5.89 -0.68 -0.95
N ILE A 157 6.75 -0.62 -1.97
CA ILE A 157 6.31 -0.44 -3.35
C ILE A 157 5.55 -1.66 -3.85
N ALA A 158 5.99 -2.87 -3.48
CA ALA A 158 5.27 -4.10 -3.83
C ALA A 158 3.86 -4.14 -3.21
N ASP A 159 3.70 -3.70 -1.95
CA ASP A 159 2.38 -3.51 -1.33
C ASP A 159 1.53 -2.51 -2.11
N ALA A 160 2.10 -1.34 -2.42
CA ALA A 160 1.39 -0.29 -3.15
C ALA A 160 0.91 -0.79 -4.51
N GLU A 161 1.73 -1.54 -5.25
CA GLU A 161 1.35 -2.14 -6.53
C GLU A 161 0.25 -3.21 -6.37
N ALA A 162 0.34 -4.06 -5.36
CA ALA A 162 -0.69 -5.05 -5.07
C ALA A 162 -2.04 -4.39 -4.72
N ILE A 163 -2.02 -3.32 -3.94
CA ILE A 163 -3.19 -2.51 -3.59
C ILE A 163 -3.76 -1.80 -4.82
N ARG A 164 -2.90 -1.25 -5.69
CA ARG A 164 -3.30 -0.62 -6.95
C ARG A 164 -4.11 -1.58 -7.82
N GLU A 165 -3.63 -2.81 -8.01
CA GLU A 165 -4.33 -3.82 -8.81
C GLU A 165 -5.72 -4.15 -8.26
N VAL A 166 -5.89 -4.16 -6.94
CA VAL A 166 -7.19 -4.39 -6.29
C VAL A 166 -8.10 -3.18 -6.45
N LEU A 167 -7.66 -1.98 -6.07
CA LEU A 167 -8.49 -0.77 -6.08
C LEU A 167 -8.90 -0.34 -7.49
N LEU A 168 -8.05 -0.59 -8.48
CA LEU A 168 -8.26 -0.20 -9.86
C LEU A 168 -8.71 -1.38 -10.74
N ALA A 169 -9.11 -2.51 -10.17
CA ALA A 169 -9.47 -3.72 -10.90
C ALA A 169 -10.56 -3.49 -11.96
N SER A 170 -11.56 -2.66 -11.64
CA SER A 170 -12.67 -2.31 -12.54
C SER A 170 -12.36 -1.15 -13.50
N ARG A 171 -11.19 -0.50 -13.36
CA ARG A 171 -10.81 0.65 -14.16
C ARG A 171 -10.20 0.22 -15.50
N LYS A 172 -10.53 0.95 -16.55
CA LYS A 172 -9.89 0.78 -17.87
C LYS A 172 -8.41 1.18 -17.83
N ASP A 173 -8.10 2.29 -17.16
CA ASP A 173 -6.73 2.72 -16.85
C ASP A 173 -6.40 2.34 -15.41
N LYS A 174 -5.49 1.39 -15.24
CA LYS A 174 -5.06 0.88 -13.94
C LYS A 174 -3.89 1.64 -13.35
N ARG A 175 -3.57 2.83 -13.85
CA ARG A 175 -2.49 3.67 -13.32
C ARG A 175 -3.00 4.60 -12.23
N TRP A 176 -2.15 4.89 -11.30
CA TRP A 176 -2.29 6.00 -10.36
C TRP A 176 -1.06 6.90 -10.37
N SER A 177 -1.19 8.11 -9.86
CA SER A 177 -0.07 8.99 -9.57
C SER A 177 0.46 8.74 -8.16
N THR A 178 1.71 9.09 -7.92
CA THR A 178 2.32 9.01 -6.58
C THR A 178 2.74 10.40 -6.12
N ILE A 179 2.57 10.66 -4.83
CA ILE A 179 3.12 11.84 -4.16
C ILE A 179 3.76 11.36 -2.85
N GLY A 180 4.89 11.91 -2.50
CA GLY A 180 5.66 11.51 -1.31
C GLY A 180 6.37 12.70 -0.67
N GLN A 181 6.85 12.47 0.54
CA GLN A 181 7.63 13.42 1.31
C GLN A 181 8.99 12.82 1.63
#